data_ecf3dac957e3ad9bbd5f08e855153cbe
#
_entry.id   ecf3dac957e3ad9bbd5f08e855153cbe
#
_cell.length_a   1.000
_cell.length_b   1.000
_cell.length_c   1.000
_cell.angle_alpha   90.00
_cell.angle_beta   90.00
_cell.angle_gamma   90.00
#
_symmetry.space_group_name_H-M   'P 1'
#
loop_
_entity.id
_entity.type
_entity.pdbx_description
1 polymer ?
#
loop_
_entity_poly.entity_id
_entity_poly.type
_entity_poly.pdbx_seq_one_letter_code
_entity_poly.pdbx_strand_id
1 'polypeptide(L)'
;MLYNKGVDLNYILGLHFFSASDFHFYQLFTYMFLHAHHDINDHVVFGHIFFNMFALWMFGCVIERVWGAKKFLFYYISCGIGAGLIQELVQYISYFAIDGLGSYEYVSLNGASITVNDYLNQLTTVGASGAIYGILLAFGMLFPEERIFIFPLPVPIKAKWFILAYVAIELFSALGTSGDGVAHFAHLGGMLFGFLMIRYWQKHPGGGGYGRSGGQQFFDRLKNNWEKRSHKNAGDGGAHSHTESDKDWQYNQHKQATQKEIDEILDKIRRSGYDSLTEEEKKKLFDAGK
;
A
#
# COMPACT_ATOMS: atom_id res chain seq x y z
N MET A 1 26.71 -1.41 -11.58
CA MET A 1 28.14 -1.11 -11.34
C MET A 1 28.93 -2.29 -10.72
N LEU A 2 28.30 -3.11 -9.87
CA LEU A 2 28.95 -4.34 -9.28
C LEU A 2 28.90 -5.54 -10.24
N TYR A 3 27.91 -5.61 -11.14
CA TYR A 3 27.79 -6.68 -12.16
C TYR A 3 29.04 -6.80 -13.06
N ASN A 4 29.71 -5.69 -13.33
CA ASN A 4 30.96 -5.66 -14.11
C ASN A 4 32.17 -6.28 -13.38
N LYS A 5 32.00 -6.70 -12.10
CA LYS A 5 33.07 -7.36 -11.30
C LYS A 5 32.78 -8.83 -10.99
N GLY A 6 31.75 -9.43 -11.62
CA GLY A 6 31.38 -10.84 -11.40
C GLY A 6 30.69 -11.12 -10.06
N VAL A 7 30.17 -10.09 -9.35
CA VAL A 7 29.42 -10.27 -8.09
C VAL A 7 27.93 -10.16 -8.41
N ASP A 8 27.22 -11.27 -8.27
CA ASP A 8 25.75 -11.30 -8.36
C ASP A 8 25.13 -11.08 -6.98
N LEU A 9 24.58 -9.88 -6.75
CA LEU A 9 23.93 -9.55 -5.49
C LEU A 9 22.61 -10.32 -5.29
N ASN A 10 21.91 -10.67 -6.34
CA ASN A 10 20.67 -11.45 -6.24
C ASN A 10 20.98 -12.86 -5.73
N TYR A 11 22.12 -13.43 -6.17
CA TYR A 11 22.58 -14.72 -5.69
C TYR A 11 23.00 -14.66 -4.21
N ILE A 12 23.76 -13.63 -3.80
CA ILE A 12 24.28 -13.56 -2.42
C ILE A 12 23.20 -13.19 -1.39
N LEU A 13 22.33 -12.23 -1.73
CA LEU A 13 21.36 -11.62 -0.81
C LEU A 13 19.93 -12.10 -1.03
N GLY A 14 19.65 -12.77 -2.14
CA GLY A 14 18.37 -13.41 -2.43
C GLY A 14 18.11 -14.58 -1.49
N LEU A 15 16.86 -14.92 -1.25
CA LEU A 15 16.47 -16.02 -0.40
C LEU A 15 16.64 -17.33 -1.15
N HIS A 16 17.63 -18.12 -0.77
CA HIS A 16 17.78 -19.50 -1.20
C HIS A 16 16.92 -20.41 -0.34
N PHE A 17 16.53 -21.55 -0.91
CA PHE A 17 15.79 -22.54 -0.16
C PHE A 17 16.59 -23.03 1.06
N PHE A 18 15.94 -23.18 2.21
CA PHE A 18 16.63 -23.44 3.49
C PHE A 18 17.49 -24.71 3.52
N SER A 19 17.23 -25.69 2.62
CA SER A 19 18.03 -26.91 2.49
C SER A 19 19.19 -26.78 1.50
N ALA A 20 19.31 -25.67 0.76
CA ALA A 20 20.42 -25.40 -0.13
C ALA A 20 21.67 -25.00 0.66
N SER A 21 22.88 -25.30 0.16
CA SER A 21 24.14 -24.98 0.83
C SER A 21 24.38 -23.45 0.98
N ASP A 22 23.81 -22.65 0.09
CA ASP A 22 23.98 -21.20 0.03
C ASP A 22 22.90 -20.43 0.80
N PHE A 23 22.03 -21.15 1.53
CA PHE A 23 21.06 -20.53 2.42
C PHE A 23 21.74 -19.89 3.64
N HIS A 24 21.34 -18.66 3.93
CA HIS A 24 21.76 -17.92 5.12
C HIS A 24 20.55 -17.22 5.74
N PHE A 25 20.45 -17.21 7.08
CA PHE A 25 19.29 -16.59 7.78
C PHE A 25 19.08 -15.11 7.47
N TYR A 26 20.13 -14.36 7.16
CA TYR A 26 20.01 -12.95 6.78
C TYR A 26 19.20 -12.77 5.48
N GLN A 27 19.16 -13.79 4.62
CA GLN A 27 18.43 -13.76 3.35
C GLN A 27 16.93 -13.62 3.54
N LEU A 28 16.35 -14.10 4.67
CA LEU A 28 14.95 -13.83 5.04
C LEU A 28 14.62 -12.34 5.18
N PHE A 29 15.63 -11.50 5.33
CA PHE A 29 15.48 -10.06 5.40
C PHE A 29 15.99 -9.36 4.14
N THR A 30 17.14 -9.77 3.60
CA THR A 30 17.79 -9.05 2.49
C THR A 30 17.08 -9.21 1.16
N TYR A 31 16.44 -10.35 0.91
CA TYR A 31 15.75 -10.64 -0.35
C TYR A 31 14.66 -9.63 -0.71
N MET A 32 14.00 -9.05 0.30
CA MET A 32 12.93 -8.08 0.11
C MET A 32 13.42 -6.70 -0.39
N PHE A 33 14.72 -6.44 -0.41
CA PHE A 33 15.33 -5.23 -0.95
C PHE A 33 15.94 -5.43 -2.34
N LEU A 34 15.79 -6.62 -2.90
CA LEU A 34 16.25 -6.98 -4.24
C LEU A 34 15.08 -7.02 -5.22
N HIS A 35 15.40 -6.91 -6.50
CA HIS A 35 14.41 -7.09 -7.57
C HIS A 35 15.05 -7.89 -8.72
N ALA A 36 14.26 -8.75 -9.34
CA ALA A 36 14.66 -9.41 -10.57
C ALA A 36 14.90 -8.37 -11.67
N HIS A 37 16.07 -8.44 -12.31
CA HIS A 37 16.45 -7.50 -13.37
C HIS A 37 15.97 -7.96 -14.73
N HIS A 38 15.83 -9.28 -14.91
CA HIS A 38 15.49 -9.93 -16.17
C HIS A 38 14.35 -10.92 -15.95
N ASP A 39 13.53 -11.10 -16.98
CA ASP A 39 12.57 -12.19 -17.06
C ASP A 39 13.24 -13.50 -17.50
N ILE A 40 12.45 -14.58 -17.63
CA ILE A 40 12.92 -15.87 -18.10
C ILE A 40 13.49 -15.85 -19.55
N ASN A 41 13.25 -14.77 -20.29
CA ASN A 41 13.74 -14.55 -21.65
C ASN A 41 14.87 -13.51 -21.71
N ASP A 42 15.48 -13.17 -20.57
CA ASP A 42 16.56 -12.17 -20.43
C ASP A 42 16.16 -10.74 -20.81
N HIS A 43 14.86 -10.40 -20.77
CA HIS A 43 14.38 -9.04 -20.95
C HIS A 43 14.45 -8.26 -19.65
N VAL A 44 14.88 -7.00 -19.71
CA VAL A 44 14.91 -6.10 -18.54
C VAL A 44 13.49 -5.80 -18.06
N VAL A 45 13.13 -6.22 -16.86
CA VAL A 45 11.79 -6.04 -16.28
C VAL A 45 11.75 -4.77 -15.41
N PHE A 46 11.74 -3.60 -16.05
CA PHE A 46 11.61 -2.33 -15.34
C PHE A 46 10.23 -2.13 -14.71
N GLY A 47 9.19 -2.68 -15.35
CA GLY A 47 7.81 -2.53 -14.87
C GLY A 47 7.58 -3.10 -13.46
N HIS A 48 8.18 -4.25 -13.13
CA HIS A 48 8.00 -4.88 -11.83
C HIS A 48 8.49 -3.99 -10.68
N ILE A 49 9.70 -3.45 -10.77
CA ILE A 49 10.23 -2.53 -9.75
C ILE A 49 9.41 -1.24 -9.69
N PHE A 50 9.01 -0.71 -10.85
CA PHE A 50 8.21 0.51 -10.91
C PHE A 50 6.86 0.33 -10.18
N PHE A 51 6.10 -0.73 -10.48
CA PHE A 51 4.81 -0.96 -9.84
C PHE A 51 4.94 -1.28 -8.36
N ASN A 52 5.98 -2.00 -7.93
CA ASN A 52 6.27 -2.23 -6.53
C ASN A 52 6.53 -0.92 -5.78
N MET A 53 7.41 -0.07 -6.29
CA MET A 53 7.73 1.22 -5.65
C MET A 53 6.54 2.18 -5.69
N PHE A 54 5.78 2.20 -6.78
CA PHE A 54 4.57 2.99 -6.89
C PHE A 54 3.50 2.57 -5.86
N ALA A 55 3.26 1.26 -5.73
CA ALA A 55 2.32 0.73 -4.73
C ALA A 55 2.78 1.02 -3.30
N LEU A 56 4.07 0.82 -3.01
CA LEU A 56 4.64 1.14 -1.71
C LEU A 56 4.51 2.63 -1.39
N TRP A 57 4.80 3.50 -2.35
CA TRP A 57 4.64 4.94 -2.17
C TRP A 57 3.17 5.32 -1.95
N MET A 58 2.27 4.87 -2.82
CA MET A 58 0.86 5.28 -2.78
C MET A 58 0.14 4.78 -1.52
N PHE A 59 0.25 3.49 -1.21
CA PHE A 59 -0.44 2.88 -0.07
C PHE A 59 0.39 2.98 1.21
N GLY A 60 1.70 2.81 1.12
CA GLY A 60 2.61 2.86 2.26
C GLY A 60 2.61 4.22 2.95
N CYS A 61 2.65 5.33 2.21
CA CYS A 61 2.57 6.67 2.79
C CYS A 61 1.27 6.90 3.58
N VAL A 62 0.15 6.33 3.14
CA VAL A 62 -1.13 6.44 3.86
C VAL A 62 -1.06 5.65 5.17
N ILE A 63 -0.61 4.41 5.12
CA ILE A 63 -0.49 3.54 6.30
C ILE A 63 0.52 4.11 7.30
N GLU A 64 1.67 4.60 6.83
CA GLU A 64 2.69 5.23 7.68
C GLU A 64 2.13 6.46 8.41
N ARG A 65 1.37 7.32 7.75
CA ARG A 65 0.74 8.49 8.38
C ARG A 65 -0.25 8.12 9.48
N VAL A 66 -0.94 6.98 9.34
CA VAL A 66 -1.90 6.50 10.34
C VAL A 66 -1.23 5.81 11.51
N TRP A 67 -0.22 4.99 11.25
CA TRP A 67 0.43 4.17 12.28
C TRP A 67 1.68 4.79 12.87
N GLY A 68 2.29 5.74 12.17
CA GLY A 68 3.63 6.27 12.45
C GLY A 68 4.73 5.36 11.88
N ALA A 69 5.89 5.96 11.59
CA ALA A 69 7.00 5.29 10.89
C ALA A 69 7.48 4.00 11.57
N LYS A 70 7.59 3.99 12.91
CA LYS A 70 8.09 2.80 13.64
C LYS A 70 7.18 1.59 13.47
N LYS A 71 5.86 1.78 13.62
CA LYS A 71 4.88 0.70 13.50
C LYS A 71 4.72 0.24 12.05
N PHE A 72 4.75 1.19 11.10
CA PHE A 72 4.75 0.92 9.68
C PHE A 72 5.95 0.06 9.27
N LEU A 73 7.17 0.46 9.67
CA LEU A 73 8.39 -0.27 9.34
C LEU A 73 8.39 -1.68 9.95
N PHE A 74 7.97 -1.80 11.21
CA PHE A 74 7.84 -3.11 11.87
C PHE A 74 6.86 -4.02 11.13
N TYR A 75 5.71 -3.48 10.72
CA TYR A 75 4.72 -4.21 9.95
C TYR A 75 5.26 -4.65 8.59
N TYR A 76 5.88 -3.72 7.84
CA TYR A 76 6.46 -3.97 6.53
C TYR A 76 7.50 -5.10 6.56
N ILE A 77 8.45 -5.01 7.49
CA ILE A 77 9.51 -6.02 7.65
C ILE A 77 8.91 -7.37 8.08
N SER A 78 7.97 -7.37 9.02
CA SER A 78 7.33 -8.60 9.48
C SER A 78 6.54 -9.29 8.38
N CYS A 79 5.82 -8.54 7.53
CA CYS A 79 5.14 -9.10 6.36
C CYS A 79 6.13 -9.67 5.35
N GLY A 80 7.27 -8.99 5.12
CA GLY A 80 8.31 -9.50 4.23
C GLY A 80 8.94 -10.80 4.75
N ILE A 81 9.36 -10.84 6.01
CA ILE A 81 9.90 -12.06 6.62
C ILE A 81 8.84 -13.18 6.57
N GLY A 82 7.60 -12.88 6.91
CA GLY A 82 6.49 -13.83 6.85
C GLY A 82 6.23 -14.36 5.44
N ALA A 83 6.37 -13.52 4.43
CA ALA A 83 6.28 -13.91 3.02
C ALA A 83 7.37 -14.92 2.66
N GLY A 84 8.63 -14.66 3.04
CA GLY A 84 9.75 -15.57 2.85
C GLY A 84 9.52 -16.91 3.56
N LEU A 85 9.08 -16.91 4.80
CA LEU A 85 8.80 -18.13 5.55
C LEU A 85 7.70 -18.99 4.92
N ILE A 86 6.63 -18.39 4.41
CA ILE A 86 5.57 -19.13 3.69
C ILE A 86 6.09 -19.68 2.36
N GLN A 87 6.90 -18.89 1.63
CA GLN A 87 7.54 -19.36 0.41
C GLN A 87 8.41 -20.60 0.67
N GLU A 88 9.25 -20.57 1.69
CA GLU A 88 10.09 -21.68 2.10
C GLU A 88 9.27 -22.91 2.49
N LEU A 89 8.18 -22.72 3.24
CA LEU A 89 7.29 -23.81 3.63
C LEU A 89 6.65 -24.47 2.41
N VAL A 90 6.17 -23.67 1.46
CA VAL A 90 5.54 -24.20 0.23
C VAL A 90 6.57 -24.91 -0.64
N GLN A 91 7.77 -24.37 -0.78
CA GLN A 91 8.86 -25.02 -1.50
C GLN A 91 9.24 -26.35 -0.85
N TYR A 92 9.29 -26.40 0.49
CA TYR A 92 9.54 -27.66 1.21
C TYR A 92 8.47 -28.71 0.90
N ILE A 93 7.20 -28.31 0.95
CA ILE A 93 6.09 -29.24 0.63
C ILE A 93 6.18 -29.70 -0.82
N SER A 94 6.41 -28.78 -1.76
CA SER A 94 6.51 -29.11 -3.18
C SER A 94 7.69 -30.03 -3.44
N TYR A 95 8.89 -29.63 -3.10
CA TYR A 95 10.11 -30.36 -3.50
C TYR A 95 10.31 -31.66 -2.75
N PHE A 96 9.99 -31.73 -1.47
CA PHE A 96 10.25 -32.93 -0.67
C PHE A 96 9.04 -33.83 -0.47
N ALA A 97 7.84 -33.25 -0.26
CA ALA A 97 6.65 -34.07 -0.02
C ALA A 97 5.94 -34.52 -1.32
N ILE A 98 5.94 -33.67 -2.37
CA ILE A 98 5.27 -33.94 -3.63
C ILE A 98 6.25 -34.55 -4.65
N ASP A 99 7.36 -33.85 -4.93
CA ASP A 99 8.32 -34.22 -5.97
C ASP A 99 9.33 -35.25 -5.51
N GLY A 100 9.47 -35.47 -4.19
CA GLY A 100 10.35 -36.45 -3.60
C GLY A 100 11.85 -36.16 -3.81
N LEU A 101 12.24 -34.92 -4.03
CA LEU A 101 13.62 -34.54 -4.35
C LEU A 101 14.65 -34.99 -3.28
N GLY A 102 14.23 -35.15 -2.04
CA GLY A 102 15.09 -35.67 -0.97
C GLY A 102 15.52 -37.14 -1.18
N SER A 103 14.92 -37.87 -2.10
CA SER A 103 15.25 -39.22 -2.44
C SER A 103 16.23 -39.35 -3.62
N TYR A 104 16.57 -38.24 -4.26
CA TYR A 104 17.45 -38.20 -5.43
C TYR A 104 18.77 -37.49 -5.09
N GLU A 105 19.86 -37.97 -5.68
CA GLU A 105 21.16 -37.29 -5.63
C GLU A 105 21.34 -36.31 -6.80
N TYR A 106 20.74 -36.65 -7.94
CA TYR A 106 20.81 -35.90 -9.19
C TYR A 106 19.43 -35.66 -9.77
N VAL A 107 19.27 -34.50 -10.43
CA VAL A 107 18.08 -34.12 -11.21
C VAL A 107 18.51 -33.71 -12.62
N SER A 108 17.61 -33.90 -13.60
CA SER A 108 17.86 -33.44 -14.97
C SER A 108 17.31 -32.01 -15.14
N LEU A 109 18.19 -31.06 -15.44
CA LEU A 109 17.82 -29.70 -15.76
C LEU A 109 18.33 -29.35 -17.18
N ASN A 110 17.41 -29.03 -18.09
CA ASN A 110 17.72 -28.72 -19.50
C ASN A 110 18.60 -29.79 -20.21
N GLY A 111 18.41 -31.07 -19.85
CA GLY A 111 19.17 -32.19 -20.42
C GLY A 111 20.54 -32.44 -19.77
N ALA A 112 20.95 -31.63 -18.81
CA ALA A 112 22.14 -31.83 -17.98
C ALA A 112 21.75 -32.50 -16.64
N SER A 113 22.57 -33.44 -16.16
CA SER A 113 22.42 -34.01 -14.82
C SER A 113 23.20 -33.15 -13.84
N ILE A 114 22.50 -32.53 -12.88
CA ILE A 114 23.09 -31.72 -11.82
C ILE A 114 22.71 -32.28 -10.44
N THR A 115 23.47 -31.96 -9.40
CA THR A 115 23.09 -32.39 -8.06
C THR A 115 21.84 -31.68 -7.57
N VAL A 116 21.05 -32.32 -6.69
CA VAL A 116 19.89 -31.66 -6.07
C VAL A 116 20.30 -30.38 -5.34
N ASN A 117 21.46 -30.37 -4.69
CA ASN A 117 21.97 -29.15 -4.04
C ASN A 117 22.23 -28.01 -5.05
N ASP A 118 22.88 -28.29 -6.18
CA ASP A 118 23.10 -27.28 -7.23
C ASP A 118 21.77 -26.77 -7.80
N TYR A 119 20.78 -27.64 -7.97
CA TYR A 119 19.44 -27.28 -8.38
C TYR A 119 18.79 -26.33 -7.37
N LEU A 120 18.80 -26.65 -6.08
CA LEU A 120 18.21 -25.83 -5.03
C LEU A 120 18.92 -24.47 -4.89
N ASN A 121 20.23 -24.43 -5.09
CA ASN A 121 21.00 -23.15 -5.07
C ASN A 121 20.63 -22.23 -6.24
N GLN A 122 20.12 -22.74 -7.35
CA GLN A 122 19.64 -21.91 -8.47
C GLN A 122 18.28 -21.26 -8.20
N LEU A 123 17.53 -21.81 -7.21
CA LEU A 123 16.20 -21.32 -6.86
C LEU A 123 16.33 -20.20 -5.83
N THR A 124 16.31 -18.96 -6.30
CA THR A 124 16.38 -17.77 -5.45
C THR A 124 15.09 -16.95 -5.55
N THR A 125 14.56 -16.58 -4.39
CA THR A 125 13.43 -15.64 -4.29
C THR A 125 13.95 -14.25 -3.99
N VAL A 126 13.50 -13.25 -4.75
CA VAL A 126 13.82 -11.83 -4.57
C VAL A 126 12.56 -10.98 -4.74
N GLY A 127 12.45 -9.89 -3.99
CA GLY A 127 11.39 -8.90 -4.19
C GLY A 127 10.76 -8.37 -2.91
N ALA A 128 10.41 -7.09 -2.95
CA ALA A 128 9.65 -6.40 -1.90
C ALA A 128 8.16 -6.77 -1.90
N SER A 129 7.69 -7.44 -2.96
CA SER A 129 6.27 -7.61 -3.25
C SER A 129 5.48 -8.28 -2.12
N GLY A 130 6.03 -9.31 -1.46
CA GLY A 130 5.36 -9.93 -0.33
C GLY A 130 5.02 -8.96 0.80
N ALA A 131 5.95 -8.07 1.16
CA ALA A 131 5.71 -7.00 2.14
C ALA A 131 4.70 -5.96 1.62
N ILE A 132 4.77 -5.61 0.34
CA ILE A 132 3.85 -4.65 -0.32
C ILE A 132 2.42 -5.20 -0.35
N TYR A 133 2.24 -6.49 -0.62
CA TYR A 133 0.93 -7.14 -0.52
C TYR A 133 0.36 -7.09 0.90
N GLY A 134 1.22 -7.20 1.93
CA GLY A 134 0.85 -6.92 3.31
C GLY A 134 0.35 -5.48 3.51
N ILE A 135 1.01 -4.48 2.92
CA ILE A 135 0.57 -3.07 2.96
C ILE A 135 -0.76 -2.87 2.24
N LEU A 136 -0.95 -3.48 1.06
CA LEU A 136 -2.23 -3.44 0.34
C LEU A 136 -3.36 -4.01 1.19
N LEU A 137 -3.13 -5.15 1.85
CA LEU A 137 -4.10 -5.73 2.78
C LEU A 137 -4.42 -4.79 3.93
N ALA A 138 -3.40 -4.17 4.54
CA ALA A 138 -3.59 -3.19 5.62
C ALA A 138 -4.48 -2.04 5.16
N PHE A 139 -4.25 -1.51 3.95
CA PHE A 139 -5.07 -0.46 3.37
C PHE A 139 -6.53 -0.91 3.23
N GLY A 140 -6.79 -2.07 2.66
CA GLY A 140 -8.15 -2.59 2.50
C GLY A 140 -8.87 -2.88 3.83
N MET A 141 -8.13 -3.30 4.88
CA MET A 141 -8.70 -3.54 6.21
C MET A 141 -8.98 -2.26 6.99
N LEU A 142 -8.12 -1.24 6.86
CA LEU A 142 -8.27 0.04 7.56
C LEU A 142 -9.26 0.97 6.87
N PHE A 143 -9.29 0.95 5.54
CA PHE A 143 -10.07 1.87 4.70
C PHE A 143 -10.98 1.13 3.69
N PRO A 144 -11.85 0.22 4.14
CA PRO A 144 -12.59 -0.69 3.26
C PRO A 144 -13.56 0.01 2.29
N GLU A 145 -14.04 1.18 2.64
CA GLU A 145 -15.01 1.95 1.83
C GLU A 145 -14.36 3.01 0.95
N GLU A 146 -13.05 3.24 1.11
CA GLU A 146 -12.31 4.19 0.27
C GLU A 146 -12.25 3.72 -1.18
N ARG A 147 -12.32 4.68 -2.10
CA ARG A 147 -12.36 4.41 -3.54
C ARG A 147 -10.97 4.57 -4.15
N ILE A 148 -10.51 3.51 -4.80
CA ILE A 148 -9.23 3.47 -5.52
C ILE A 148 -9.52 3.60 -7.01
N PHE A 149 -8.83 4.53 -7.67
CA PHE A 149 -8.83 4.64 -9.12
C PHE A 149 -7.67 3.83 -9.68
N ILE A 150 -7.97 2.83 -10.52
CA ILE A 150 -6.97 1.99 -11.15
C ILE A 150 -6.83 2.45 -12.60
N PHE A 151 -5.71 3.12 -12.90
CA PHE A 151 -5.44 3.49 -14.28
C PHE A 151 -5.20 2.22 -15.14
N PRO A 152 -5.76 2.11 -16.36
CA PRO A 152 -6.56 3.08 -17.08
C PRO A 152 -8.10 3.00 -16.88
N LEU A 153 -8.58 2.24 -15.88
CA LEU A 153 -10.00 2.08 -15.63
C LEU A 153 -10.59 3.36 -15.01
N PRO A 154 -11.60 3.99 -15.63
CA PRO A 154 -12.19 5.23 -15.12
C PRO A 154 -13.16 5.01 -13.94
N VAL A 155 -13.34 3.75 -13.50
CA VAL A 155 -14.32 3.40 -12.46
C VAL A 155 -13.62 3.23 -11.12
N PRO A 156 -14.02 4.00 -10.07
CA PRO A 156 -13.47 3.83 -8.74
C PRO A 156 -14.00 2.54 -8.09
N ILE A 157 -13.08 1.71 -7.57
CA ILE A 157 -13.38 0.46 -6.87
C ILE A 157 -13.15 0.67 -5.37
N LYS A 158 -14.04 0.17 -4.51
CA LYS A 158 -13.82 0.20 -3.06
C LYS A 158 -12.64 -0.67 -2.69
N ALA A 159 -11.79 -0.19 -1.76
CA ALA A 159 -10.57 -0.86 -1.35
C ALA A 159 -10.77 -2.31 -0.92
N LYS A 160 -11.85 -2.63 -0.19
CA LYS A 160 -12.18 -4.00 0.20
C LYS A 160 -12.35 -4.95 -0.98
N TRP A 161 -12.98 -4.51 -2.07
CA TRP A 161 -13.19 -5.35 -3.26
C TRP A 161 -11.92 -5.46 -4.09
N PHE A 162 -11.13 -4.38 -4.15
CA PHE A 162 -9.83 -4.37 -4.79
C PHE A 162 -8.90 -5.40 -4.14
N ILE A 163 -8.77 -5.38 -2.81
CA ILE A 163 -7.91 -6.34 -2.09
C ILE A 163 -8.43 -7.77 -2.20
N LEU A 164 -9.75 -7.97 -2.10
CA LEU A 164 -10.34 -9.31 -2.27
C LEU A 164 -10.04 -9.89 -3.65
N ALA A 165 -10.14 -9.07 -4.71
CA ALA A 165 -9.79 -9.48 -6.06
C ALA A 165 -8.30 -9.87 -6.18
N TYR A 166 -7.39 -9.07 -5.56
CA TYR A 166 -5.96 -9.41 -5.55
C TYR A 166 -5.69 -10.73 -4.83
N VAL A 167 -6.29 -10.96 -3.65
CA VAL A 167 -6.16 -12.24 -2.93
C VAL A 167 -6.65 -13.40 -3.80
N ALA A 168 -7.78 -13.23 -4.48
CA ALA A 168 -8.31 -14.26 -5.38
C ALA A 168 -7.38 -14.53 -6.56
N ILE A 169 -6.88 -13.48 -7.22
CA ILE A 169 -5.92 -13.62 -8.34
C ILE A 169 -4.66 -14.34 -7.88
N GLU A 170 -4.04 -13.93 -6.76
CA GLU A 170 -2.85 -14.59 -6.24
C GLU A 170 -3.09 -16.06 -5.89
N LEU A 171 -4.24 -16.37 -5.29
CA LEU A 171 -4.60 -17.75 -4.96
C LEU A 171 -4.79 -18.62 -6.21
N PHE A 172 -5.52 -18.11 -7.21
CA PHE A 172 -5.70 -18.85 -8.47
C PHE A 172 -4.39 -19.01 -9.23
N SER A 173 -3.55 -17.98 -9.26
CA SER A 173 -2.22 -18.06 -9.86
C SER A 173 -1.33 -19.05 -9.14
N ALA A 174 -1.30 -19.02 -7.81
CA ALA A 174 -0.53 -19.97 -6.99
C ALA A 174 -0.92 -21.44 -7.21
N LEU A 175 -2.21 -21.72 -7.49
CA LEU A 175 -2.72 -23.07 -7.71
C LEU A 175 -2.65 -23.53 -9.18
N GLY A 176 -2.61 -22.58 -10.12
CA GLY A 176 -2.77 -22.85 -11.56
C GLY A 176 -1.51 -22.77 -12.39
N THR A 177 -0.49 -22.06 -11.95
CA THR A 177 0.69 -21.78 -12.76
C THR A 177 1.95 -22.37 -12.19
N SER A 178 2.55 -23.20 -12.98
CA SER A 178 3.95 -23.57 -12.85
C SER A 178 4.74 -22.77 -13.90
N GLY A 179 5.59 -21.84 -13.46
CA GLY A 179 6.65 -21.32 -14.31
C GLY A 179 6.55 -19.89 -14.84
N ASP A 180 5.69 -19.04 -14.27
CA ASP A 180 5.70 -17.59 -14.59
C ASP A 180 6.79 -16.80 -13.87
N GLY A 181 7.57 -17.45 -12.99
CA GLY A 181 8.63 -16.84 -12.21
C GLY A 181 8.15 -15.94 -11.05
N VAL A 182 6.84 -15.94 -10.75
CA VAL A 182 6.26 -15.13 -9.69
C VAL A 182 6.05 -15.96 -8.42
N ALA A 183 6.48 -15.43 -7.28
CA ALA A 183 6.32 -16.07 -5.98
C ALA A 183 4.94 -15.78 -5.36
N HIS A 184 3.86 -16.30 -5.97
CA HIS A 184 2.48 -16.05 -5.53
C HIS A 184 2.24 -16.45 -4.07
N PHE A 185 2.85 -17.54 -3.61
CA PHE A 185 2.74 -17.95 -2.21
C PHE A 185 3.45 -16.98 -1.25
N ALA A 186 4.54 -16.33 -1.68
CA ALA A 186 5.14 -15.26 -0.88
C ALA A 186 4.20 -14.06 -0.74
N HIS A 187 3.47 -13.69 -1.81
CA HIS A 187 2.45 -12.62 -1.76
C HIS A 187 1.34 -12.95 -0.76
N LEU A 188 0.77 -14.15 -0.86
CA LEU A 188 -0.25 -14.63 0.08
C LEU A 188 0.30 -14.74 1.51
N GLY A 189 1.57 -15.14 1.67
CA GLY A 189 2.27 -15.19 2.94
C GLY A 189 2.37 -13.81 3.61
N GLY A 190 2.79 -12.79 2.85
CA GLY A 190 2.84 -11.41 3.33
C GLY A 190 1.46 -10.89 3.77
N MET A 191 0.41 -11.18 2.99
CA MET A 191 -0.96 -10.85 3.38
C MET A 191 -1.40 -11.59 4.65
N LEU A 192 -1.09 -12.88 4.78
CA LEU A 192 -1.46 -13.69 5.95
C LEU A 192 -0.82 -13.13 7.23
N PHE A 193 0.48 -12.87 7.22
CA PHE A 193 1.18 -12.27 8.36
C PHE A 193 0.62 -10.88 8.67
N GLY A 194 0.38 -10.06 7.66
CA GLY A 194 -0.23 -8.75 7.82
C GLY A 194 -1.63 -8.83 8.45
N PHE A 195 -2.46 -9.77 8.00
CA PHE A 195 -3.78 -10.01 8.58
C PHE A 195 -3.71 -10.40 10.05
N LEU A 196 -2.85 -11.36 10.39
CA LEU A 196 -2.69 -11.82 11.78
C LEU A 196 -2.21 -10.69 12.69
N MET A 197 -1.26 -9.88 12.25
CA MET A 197 -0.77 -8.73 13.00
C MET A 197 -1.85 -7.68 13.23
N ILE A 198 -2.60 -7.30 12.19
CA ILE A 198 -3.68 -6.33 12.32
C ILE A 198 -4.76 -6.85 13.27
N ARG A 199 -5.15 -8.13 13.15
CA ARG A 199 -6.12 -8.76 14.06
C ARG A 199 -5.62 -8.80 15.49
N TYR A 200 -4.34 -9.11 15.70
CA TYR A 200 -3.73 -9.07 17.03
C TYR A 200 -3.79 -7.66 17.63
N TRP A 201 -3.40 -6.63 16.88
CA TRP A 201 -3.45 -5.24 17.36
C TRP A 201 -4.86 -4.73 17.61
N GLN A 202 -5.85 -5.18 16.83
CA GLN A 202 -7.26 -4.85 17.07
C GLN A 202 -7.79 -5.44 18.37
N LYS A 203 -7.30 -6.63 18.77
CA LYS A 203 -7.68 -7.29 20.02
C LYS A 203 -6.95 -6.72 21.25
N HIS A 204 -5.78 -6.08 21.06
CA HIS A 204 -4.93 -5.55 22.12
C HIS A 204 -4.70 -4.04 21.93
N PRO A 205 -5.71 -3.19 22.18
CA PRO A 205 -5.64 -1.75 21.88
C PRO A 205 -4.69 -0.95 22.77
N GLY A 206 -4.18 -1.52 23.85
CA GLY A 206 -3.25 -0.87 24.79
C GLY A 206 -1.84 -0.58 24.22
N GLY A 207 -1.51 -1.04 23.04
CA GLY A 207 -0.21 -0.86 22.37
C GLY A 207 -0.21 0.15 21.20
N GLY A 208 -1.01 1.21 21.24
CA GLY A 208 -1.03 2.24 20.18
C GLY A 208 -1.83 1.84 18.94
N GLY A 209 -2.87 1.01 19.10
CA GLY A 209 -3.74 0.56 18.02
C GLY A 209 -4.72 1.64 17.56
N TYR A 210 -4.58 2.11 16.33
CA TYR A 210 -5.65 2.80 15.65
C TYR A 210 -6.69 1.77 15.20
N GLY A 211 -7.86 1.79 15.87
CA GLY A 211 -9.03 1.05 15.43
C GLY A 211 -9.62 1.62 14.13
N ARG A 212 -10.66 0.97 13.61
CA ARG A 212 -11.40 1.37 12.39
C ARG A 212 -11.83 2.85 12.39
N SER A 213 -12.05 3.45 13.59
CA SER A 213 -12.38 4.87 13.73
C SER A 213 -11.19 5.81 13.48
N GLY A 214 -9.94 5.37 13.75
CA GLY A 214 -8.74 6.19 13.51
C GLY A 214 -8.44 6.39 12.03
N GLY A 215 -8.77 5.41 11.19
CA GLY A 215 -8.65 5.52 9.75
C GLY A 215 -9.63 6.54 9.16
N GLN A 216 -10.89 6.48 9.55
CA GLN A 216 -11.90 7.45 9.12
C GLN A 216 -11.54 8.87 9.56
N GLN A 217 -11.13 9.08 10.83
CA GLN A 217 -10.67 10.38 11.32
C GLN A 217 -9.46 10.93 10.53
N PHE A 218 -8.58 10.05 10.04
CA PHE A 218 -7.47 10.46 9.20
C PHE A 218 -7.94 11.04 7.85
N PHE A 219 -8.86 10.35 7.15
CA PHE A 219 -9.40 10.86 5.89
C PHE A 219 -10.26 12.10 6.08
N ASP A 220 -11.04 12.18 7.15
CA ASP A 220 -11.78 13.38 7.52
C ASP A 220 -10.85 14.57 7.77
N ARG A 221 -9.71 14.35 8.44
CA ARG A 221 -8.67 15.38 8.61
C ARG A 221 -8.01 15.77 7.28
N LEU A 222 -7.73 14.81 6.39
CA LEU A 222 -7.20 15.10 5.06
C LEU A 222 -8.20 15.90 4.24
N LYS A 223 -9.46 15.50 4.23
CA LYS A 223 -10.54 16.21 3.53
C LYS A 223 -10.68 17.62 4.07
N ASN A 224 -10.77 17.79 5.37
CA ASN A 224 -10.86 19.09 6.02
C ASN A 224 -9.62 19.97 5.77
N ASN A 225 -8.42 19.38 5.73
CA ASN A 225 -7.19 20.11 5.40
C ASN A 225 -7.11 20.47 3.92
N TRP A 226 -7.63 19.64 3.02
CA TRP A 226 -7.73 19.95 1.60
C TRP A 226 -8.72 21.09 1.38
N GLU A 227 -9.91 21.03 1.97
CA GLU A 227 -10.91 22.09 1.93
C GLU A 227 -10.34 23.41 2.48
N LYS A 228 -9.61 23.37 3.62
CA LYS A 228 -8.91 24.54 4.17
C LYS A 228 -7.81 25.08 3.25
N ARG A 229 -7.09 24.23 2.51
CA ARG A 229 -6.05 24.68 1.55
C ARG A 229 -6.66 25.21 0.27
N SER A 230 -7.74 24.64 -0.20
CA SER A 230 -8.52 25.12 -1.33
C SER A 230 -9.05 26.54 -1.08
N HIS A 231 -9.44 26.84 0.17
CA HIS A 231 -9.87 28.16 0.58
C HIS A 231 -8.69 29.13 0.89
N LYS A 232 -7.48 28.64 1.21
CA LYS A 232 -6.29 29.48 1.48
C LYS A 232 -5.59 30.00 0.22
N ASN A 233 -5.72 29.32 -0.91
CA ASN A 233 -5.15 29.78 -2.19
C ASN A 233 -5.96 30.91 -2.85
N ALA A 234 -6.97 31.44 -2.17
CA ALA A 234 -7.72 32.63 -2.58
C ALA A 234 -7.33 33.91 -1.81
N GLY A 235 -6.23 33.95 -1.06
CA GLY A 235 -5.82 35.15 -0.34
C GLY A 235 -4.51 35.01 0.43
N ASP A 236 -3.52 35.61 -0.09
CA ASP A 236 -2.28 36.25 0.37
C ASP A 236 -1.69 35.99 1.77
N GLY A 237 -0.34 36.08 1.80
CA GLY A 237 0.60 35.66 2.81
C GLY A 237 0.67 36.48 4.12
N GLY A 238 1.38 35.93 5.10
CA GLY A 238 1.92 36.62 6.28
C GLY A 238 1.92 35.76 7.55
N ALA A 239 3.07 35.66 8.17
CA ALA A 239 3.37 34.99 9.44
C ALA A 239 2.81 35.69 10.67
N HIS A 240 2.47 34.95 11.73
CA HIS A 240 2.79 35.10 13.16
C HIS A 240 1.70 34.70 14.18
N SER A 241 2.14 33.88 15.19
CA SER A 241 1.97 34.01 16.66
C SER A 241 0.64 33.76 17.38
N HIS A 242 0.74 33.13 18.50
CA HIS A 242 -0.14 32.43 19.46
C HIS A 242 -1.30 33.23 20.15
N THR A 243 -1.82 34.28 19.54
CA THR A 243 -3.00 35.02 20.05
C THR A 243 -4.17 35.06 19.07
N GLU A 244 -4.12 34.27 18.00
CA GLU A 244 -5.08 34.31 16.87
C GLU A 244 -6.21 33.25 16.98
N SER A 245 -6.16 32.29 17.88
CA SER A 245 -7.15 31.21 17.97
C SER A 245 -8.58 31.73 18.21
N ASP A 246 -8.75 32.74 19.05
CA ASP A 246 -10.08 33.28 19.37
C ASP A 246 -10.61 34.21 18.29
N LYS A 247 -9.73 34.99 17.65
CA LYS A 247 -10.10 35.88 16.54
C LYS A 247 -10.46 35.07 15.27
N ASP A 248 -9.72 34.00 14.98
CA ASP A 248 -10.01 33.11 13.86
C ASP A 248 -11.33 32.35 14.06
N TRP A 249 -11.65 31.97 15.29
CA TRP A 249 -12.91 31.30 15.61
C TRP A 249 -14.10 32.26 15.44
N GLN A 250 -14.03 33.48 15.94
CA GLN A 250 -15.05 34.52 15.77
C GLN A 250 -15.20 34.93 14.29
N TYR A 251 -14.09 35.09 13.55
CA TYR A 251 -14.11 35.37 12.12
C TYR A 251 -14.78 34.25 11.32
N ASN A 252 -14.48 32.98 11.63
CA ASN A 252 -15.09 31.83 10.94
C ASN A 252 -16.58 31.69 11.27
N GLN A 253 -17.02 31.99 12.49
CA GLN A 253 -18.46 32.04 12.83
C GLN A 253 -19.17 33.14 12.07
N HIS A 254 -18.58 34.35 12.00
CA HIS A 254 -19.16 35.44 11.26
C HIS A 254 -19.28 35.15 9.77
N LYS A 255 -18.24 34.53 9.20
CA LYS A 255 -18.23 34.12 7.78
C LYS A 255 -19.28 33.03 7.46
N GLN A 256 -19.47 32.07 8.35
CA GLN A 256 -20.49 31.03 8.20
C GLN A 256 -21.92 31.62 8.31
N ALA A 257 -22.14 32.57 9.22
CA ALA A 257 -23.42 33.27 9.35
C ALA A 257 -23.73 34.08 8.10
N THR A 258 -22.75 34.84 7.57
CA THR A 258 -22.90 35.60 6.33
C THR A 258 -23.16 34.71 5.12
N GLN A 259 -22.48 33.57 5.00
CA GLN A 259 -22.70 32.60 3.90
C GLN A 259 -24.12 32.04 3.95
N LYS A 260 -24.61 31.70 5.14
CA LYS A 260 -25.97 31.19 5.32
C LYS A 260 -27.04 32.20 4.93
N GLU A 261 -26.84 33.49 5.28
CA GLU A 261 -27.73 34.56 4.85
C GLU A 261 -27.73 34.72 3.32
N ILE A 262 -26.55 34.62 2.68
CA ILE A 262 -26.45 34.68 1.20
C ILE A 262 -27.17 33.48 0.56
N ASP A 263 -27.01 32.29 1.08
CA ASP A 263 -27.69 31.10 0.57
C ASP A 263 -29.22 31.20 0.67
N GLU A 264 -29.72 31.79 1.77
CA GLU A 264 -31.16 32.08 1.95
C GLU A 264 -31.65 33.10 0.95
N ILE A 265 -30.87 34.15 0.63
CA ILE A 265 -31.20 35.15 -0.41
C ILE A 265 -31.22 34.50 -1.80
N LEU A 266 -30.23 33.65 -2.09
CA LEU A 266 -30.18 32.91 -3.38
C LEU A 266 -31.36 31.94 -3.54
N ASP A 267 -31.76 31.27 -2.47
CA ASP A 267 -32.96 30.41 -2.49
C ASP A 267 -34.26 31.21 -2.68
N LYS A 268 -34.32 32.43 -2.13
CA LYS A 268 -35.46 33.35 -2.35
C LYS A 268 -35.51 33.81 -3.79
N ILE A 269 -34.39 34.15 -4.42
CA ILE A 269 -34.30 34.45 -5.86
C ILE A 269 -34.81 33.26 -6.70
N ARG A 270 -34.37 32.05 -6.34
CA ARG A 270 -34.76 30.84 -7.06
C ARG A 270 -36.27 30.55 -7.02
N ARG A 271 -36.92 30.90 -5.90
CA ARG A 271 -38.37 30.64 -5.69
C ARG A 271 -39.26 31.77 -6.21
N SER A 272 -38.83 33.01 -6.07
CA SER A 272 -39.71 34.18 -6.24
C SER A 272 -39.14 35.27 -7.16
N GLY A 273 -37.96 35.03 -7.75
CA GLY A 273 -37.29 35.97 -8.64
C GLY A 273 -36.54 37.12 -7.91
N TYR A 274 -35.64 37.79 -8.63
CA TYR A 274 -34.78 38.86 -8.10
C TYR A 274 -35.59 40.09 -7.58
N ASP A 275 -36.72 40.36 -8.19
CA ASP A 275 -37.60 41.50 -7.82
C ASP A 275 -38.29 41.33 -6.45
N SER A 276 -38.24 40.12 -5.88
CA SER A 276 -38.79 39.82 -4.56
C SER A 276 -37.87 40.15 -3.42
N LEU A 277 -36.61 40.59 -3.72
CA LEU A 277 -35.63 40.96 -2.73
C LEU A 277 -35.85 42.37 -2.20
N THR A 278 -35.62 42.52 -0.88
CA THR A 278 -35.56 43.84 -0.26
C THR A 278 -34.27 44.57 -0.66
N GLU A 279 -34.25 45.86 -0.53
CA GLU A 279 -33.04 46.66 -0.83
C GLU A 279 -31.84 46.28 0.04
N GLU A 280 -32.06 45.84 1.28
CA GLU A 280 -31.01 45.30 2.16
C GLU A 280 -30.45 43.97 1.67
N GLU A 281 -31.31 43.05 1.20
CA GLU A 281 -30.90 41.79 0.63
C GLU A 281 -30.13 41.97 -0.68
N LYS A 282 -30.55 42.91 -1.55
CA LYS A 282 -29.83 43.28 -2.78
C LYS A 282 -28.44 43.83 -2.46
N LYS A 283 -28.33 44.70 -1.43
CA LYS A 283 -27.06 45.27 -1.00
C LYS A 283 -26.09 44.19 -0.44
N LYS A 284 -26.60 43.26 0.41
CA LYS A 284 -25.82 42.14 0.93
C LYS A 284 -25.30 41.23 -0.19
N LEU A 285 -26.13 40.94 -1.19
CA LEU A 285 -25.72 40.14 -2.34
C LEU A 285 -24.64 40.81 -3.19
N PHE A 286 -24.75 42.15 -3.37
CA PHE A 286 -23.79 42.94 -4.12
C PHE A 286 -22.44 43.04 -3.38
N ASP A 287 -22.45 43.21 -2.06
CA ASP A 287 -21.25 43.30 -1.26
C ASP A 287 -20.54 41.95 -1.13
N ALA A 288 -21.25 40.81 -1.22
CA ALA A 288 -20.69 39.48 -1.23
C ALA A 288 -20.05 39.08 -2.58
N GLY A 289 -20.38 39.77 -3.66
CA GLY A 289 -19.81 39.53 -4.99
C GLY A 289 -18.54 40.35 -5.30
N LYS A 290 -18.08 41.22 -4.36
CA LYS A 290 -16.82 41.93 -4.46
C LYS A 290 -15.70 41.19 -3.76
#